data_99848c3bdabe3e249759a6af164890a6
#
_entry.id   99848c3bdabe3e249759a6af164890a6
#
_cell.length_a   1.000
_cell.length_b   1.000
_cell.length_c   1.000
_cell.angle_alpha   90.00
_cell.angle_beta   90.00
_cell.angle_gamma   90.00
#
_symmetry.space_group_name_H-M   'P 1'
#
loop_
_entity.id
_entity.type
_entity.pdbx_description
1 polymer ?
#
loop_
_entity_poly.entity_id
_entity_poly.type
_entity_poly.pdbx_seq_one_letter_code
_entity_poly.pdbx_strand_id
1 'polypeptide(L)'
;IILDHSVDPNDYSSLTNQPRETFENSVEWVCNELAEAAKGLPAVCSSADVGRATDAACYAAIARLRLTAASPLFNTDSPVLPSYTTTQYYGNYDKNRWKLAADACRFVMEQRSQYYGLDLSNVDTAEPDSWENYYRRFINRYFIVGKESVWIAYEKENWGGVKIPWNNRQSGGWNWVNPSYQLALEFEMYPSGKMPMDEESGYDMQNNANGKDRDPRFKATIQAPNATYDAYGFEPWAGGKASELQSQRTGMC
;
A
#
# COMPACT_ATOMS: atom_id res chain seq x y z
N ILE A 1 -4.97 -13.41 21.18
CA ILE A 1 -5.45 -14.73 21.59
C ILE A 1 -5.24 -15.66 20.42
N ILE A 2 -4.49 -16.72 20.62
CA ILE A 2 -4.33 -17.80 19.65
C ILE A 2 -5.31 -18.89 20.05
N LEU A 3 -6.20 -19.26 19.12
CA LEU A 3 -7.15 -20.37 19.29
C LEU A 3 -6.75 -21.48 18.33
N ASP A 4 -6.29 -22.60 18.87
CA ASP A 4 -5.88 -23.80 18.14
C ASP A 4 -6.99 -24.85 18.02
N HIS A 5 -8.18 -24.56 18.56
CA HIS A 5 -9.34 -25.41 18.56
C HIS A 5 -10.63 -24.61 18.42
N SER A 6 -11.70 -25.31 18.03
CA SER A 6 -13.05 -24.73 17.98
C SER A 6 -13.55 -24.45 19.40
N VAL A 7 -14.05 -23.24 19.61
CA VAL A 7 -14.64 -22.83 20.89
C VAL A 7 -16.16 -23.01 20.81
N ASP A 8 -16.76 -23.56 21.86
CA ASP A 8 -18.23 -23.67 21.98
C ASP A 8 -18.81 -22.24 22.14
N PRO A 9 -19.65 -21.76 21.22
CA PRO A 9 -20.25 -20.43 21.32
C PRO A 9 -21.16 -20.26 22.54
N ASN A 10 -21.58 -21.37 23.18
CA ASN A 10 -22.39 -21.34 24.39
C ASN A 10 -21.54 -21.32 25.67
N ASP A 11 -20.24 -21.61 25.58
CA ASP A 11 -19.32 -21.50 26.71
C ASP A 11 -18.55 -20.19 26.67
N TYR A 12 -19.21 -19.12 27.08
CA TYR A 12 -18.62 -17.80 27.14
C TYR A 12 -17.38 -17.70 28.06
N SER A 13 -17.31 -18.54 29.07
CA SER A 13 -16.19 -18.56 30.01
C SER A 13 -14.90 -19.06 29.38
N SER A 14 -14.95 -19.98 28.45
CA SER A 14 -13.79 -20.50 27.73
C SER A 14 -13.15 -19.42 26.82
N LEU A 15 -13.95 -18.48 26.31
CA LEU A 15 -13.47 -17.33 25.52
C LEU A 15 -12.88 -16.22 26.37
N THR A 16 -13.53 -15.88 27.50
CA THR A 16 -13.15 -14.75 28.32
C THR A 16 -11.88 -14.99 29.16
N ASN A 17 -11.58 -16.24 29.45
CA ASN A 17 -10.43 -16.62 30.27
C ASN A 17 -9.15 -16.91 29.47
N GLN A 18 -9.17 -16.73 28.14
CA GLN A 18 -8.00 -16.91 27.31
C GLN A 18 -7.04 -15.71 27.47
N PRO A 19 -5.81 -15.90 27.97
CA PRO A 19 -4.85 -14.81 28.04
C PRO A 19 -4.43 -14.37 26.64
N ARG A 20 -4.02 -13.11 26.51
CA ARG A 20 -3.35 -12.65 25.30
C ARG A 20 -1.96 -13.24 25.23
N GLU A 21 -1.61 -13.80 24.11
CA GLU A 21 -0.24 -14.16 23.80
C GLU A 21 0.67 -12.94 23.67
N THR A 22 1.97 -13.16 23.83
CA THR A 22 2.95 -12.13 23.52
C THR A 22 2.91 -11.78 22.04
N PHE A 23 3.34 -10.56 21.70
CA PHE A 23 3.47 -10.13 20.32
C PHE A 23 4.40 -11.04 19.53
N GLU A 24 5.52 -11.46 20.13
CA GLU A 24 6.49 -12.37 19.52
C GLU A 24 5.85 -13.72 19.19
N ASN A 25 5.21 -14.38 20.14
CA ASN A 25 4.53 -15.65 19.93
C ASN A 25 3.45 -15.54 18.86
N SER A 26 2.71 -14.42 18.85
CA SER A 26 1.66 -14.19 17.85
C SER A 26 2.24 -14.05 16.44
N VAL A 27 3.34 -13.33 16.27
CA VAL A 27 4.02 -13.20 14.98
C VAL A 27 4.55 -14.55 14.50
N GLU A 28 5.23 -15.30 15.37
CA GLU A 28 5.78 -16.61 15.03
C GLU A 28 4.67 -17.60 14.66
N TRP A 29 3.59 -17.64 15.44
CA TRP A 29 2.46 -18.50 15.17
C TRP A 29 1.84 -18.22 13.80
N VAL A 30 1.55 -16.95 13.48
CA VAL A 30 0.97 -16.57 12.17
C VAL A 30 1.93 -16.93 11.02
N CYS A 31 3.24 -16.70 11.19
CA CYS A 31 4.21 -17.07 10.17
C CYS A 31 4.25 -18.58 9.92
N ASN A 32 4.18 -19.39 10.98
CA ASN A 32 4.19 -20.83 10.89
C ASN A 32 2.91 -21.37 10.23
N GLU A 33 1.73 -20.87 10.63
CA GLU A 33 0.45 -21.26 10.03
C GLU A 33 0.39 -20.93 8.53
N LEU A 34 0.87 -19.73 8.13
CA LEU A 34 0.97 -19.36 6.73
C LEU A 34 1.95 -20.24 5.95
N ALA A 35 3.07 -20.62 6.56
CA ALA A 35 4.03 -21.52 5.92
C ALA A 35 3.47 -22.95 5.76
N GLU A 36 2.72 -23.45 6.74
CA GLU A 36 2.02 -24.72 6.61
C GLU A 36 0.93 -24.67 5.54
N ALA A 37 0.11 -23.63 5.53
CA ALA A 37 -0.92 -23.43 4.51
C ALA A 37 -0.34 -23.39 3.10
N ALA A 38 0.82 -22.75 2.92
CA ALA A 38 1.50 -22.65 1.63
C ALA A 38 1.84 -24.03 1.01
N LYS A 39 2.08 -25.06 1.83
CA LYS A 39 2.41 -26.42 1.33
C LYS A 39 1.24 -27.07 0.57
N GLY A 40 0.00 -26.69 0.88
CA GLY A 40 -1.19 -27.22 0.24
C GLY A 40 -1.75 -26.33 -0.89
N LEU A 41 -1.17 -25.16 -1.12
CA LEU A 41 -1.66 -24.20 -2.10
C LEU A 41 -0.89 -24.28 -3.42
N PRO A 42 -1.56 -23.98 -4.56
CA PRO A 42 -0.89 -23.91 -5.85
C PRO A 42 0.06 -22.69 -5.93
N ALA A 43 1.11 -22.80 -6.73
CA ALA A 43 2.02 -21.68 -6.99
C ALA A 43 1.33 -20.56 -7.79
N VAL A 44 0.40 -20.92 -8.69
CA VAL A 44 -0.41 -20.01 -9.51
C VAL A 44 -1.82 -20.55 -9.59
N CYS A 45 -2.81 -19.70 -9.46
CA CYS A 45 -4.21 -20.08 -9.68
C CYS A 45 -4.52 -20.28 -11.16
N SER A 46 -5.44 -21.20 -11.46
CA SER A 46 -6.05 -21.30 -12.79
C SER A 46 -6.84 -20.03 -13.12
N SER A 47 -7.16 -19.81 -14.39
CA SER A 47 -7.97 -18.65 -14.81
C SER A 47 -9.36 -18.62 -14.16
N ALA A 48 -9.89 -19.78 -13.78
CA ALA A 48 -11.18 -19.90 -13.08
C ALA A 48 -11.08 -19.56 -11.57
N ASP A 49 -9.89 -19.66 -11.00
CA ASP A 49 -9.63 -19.48 -9.58
C ASP A 49 -8.84 -18.18 -9.27
N VAL A 50 -8.74 -17.28 -10.23
CA VAL A 50 -8.05 -15.99 -10.03
C VAL A 50 -8.68 -15.25 -8.84
N GLY A 51 -7.81 -14.78 -7.93
CA GLY A 51 -8.22 -14.13 -6.67
C GLY A 51 -8.19 -15.05 -5.45
N ARG A 52 -8.10 -16.39 -5.63
CA ARG A 52 -7.83 -17.30 -4.54
C ARG A 52 -6.38 -17.21 -4.06
N ALA A 53 -6.14 -17.59 -2.83
CA ALA A 53 -4.80 -17.61 -2.26
C ALA A 53 -3.89 -18.62 -2.97
N THR A 54 -2.61 -18.22 -3.14
CA THR A 54 -1.54 -19.08 -3.63
C THR A 54 -0.47 -19.24 -2.54
N ASP A 55 0.48 -20.14 -2.74
CA ASP A 55 1.62 -20.27 -1.83
C ASP A 55 2.42 -18.95 -1.76
N ALA A 56 2.58 -18.25 -2.89
CA ALA A 56 3.23 -16.95 -2.95
C ALA A 56 2.48 -15.89 -2.11
N ALA A 57 1.15 -15.94 -2.06
CA ALA A 57 0.36 -15.05 -1.22
C ALA A 57 0.67 -15.26 0.27
N CYS A 58 0.82 -16.52 0.71
CA CYS A 58 1.23 -16.85 2.08
C CYS A 58 2.63 -16.31 2.38
N TYR A 59 3.61 -16.55 1.52
CA TYR A 59 4.98 -16.07 1.73
C TYR A 59 5.09 -14.53 1.66
N ALA A 60 4.31 -13.89 0.80
CA ALA A 60 4.23 -12.42 0.77
C ALA A 60 3.59 -11.84 2.05
N ALA A 61 2.58 -12.52 2.60
CA ALA A 61 1.99 -12.16 3.88
C ALA A 61 3.00 -12.30 5.04
N ILE A 62 3.78 -13.39 5.06
CA ILE A 62 4.88 -13.58 6.03
C ILE A 62 5.90 -12.43 5.90
N ALA A 63 6.34 -12.12 4.68
CA ALA A 63 7.31 -11.04 4.45
C ALA A 63 6.78 -9.68 4.96
N ARG A 64 5.52 -9.36 4.67
CA ARG A 64 4.86 -8.14 5.15
C ARG A 64 4.75 -8.11 6.68
N LEU A 65 4.35 -9.22 7.29
CA LEU A 65 4.25 -9.32 8.75
C LEU A 65 5.62 -9.14 9.41
N ARG A 66 6.67 -9.83 8.93
CA ARG A 66 8.04 -9.70 9.44
C ARG A 66 8.55 -8.27 9.30
N LEU A 67 8.32 -7.62 8.16
CA LEU A 67 8.72 -6.23 7.95
C LEU A 67 8.00 -5.27 8.91
N THR A 68 6.70 -5.43 9.08
CA THR A 68 5.91 -4.63 10.02
C THR A 68 6.39 -4.84 11.45
N ALA A 69 6.59 -6.09 11.84
CA ALA A 69 7.04 -6.45 13.18
C ALA A 69 8.48 -5.99 13.49
N ALA A 70 9.34 -5.88 12.46
CA ALA A 70 10.70 -5.35 12.60
C ALA A 70 10.75 -3.82 12.73
N SER A 71 9.65 -3.12 12.42
CA SER A 71 9.60 -1.65 12.45
C SER A 71 9.84 -1.09 13.86
N PRO A 72 10.29 0.18 13.97
CA PRO A 72 10.54 0.82 15.27
C PRO A 72 9.33 0.89 16.19
N LEU A 73 8.12 0.72 15.66
CA LEU A 73 6.89 0.68 16.45
C LEU A 73 6.84 -0.55 17.37
N PHE A 74 7.34 -1.69 16.90
CA PHE A 74 7.26 -2.97 17.62
C PHE A 74 8.61 -3.49 18.08
N ASN A 75 9.67 -3.22 17.35
CA ASN A 75 11.03 -3.64 17.62
C ASN A 75 11.82 -2.51 18.29
N THR A 76 11.60 -2.31 19.57
CA THR A 76 12.12 -1.19 20.34
C THR A 76 12.29 -1.54 21.81
N ASP A 77 13.24 -0.87 22.49
CA ASP A 77 13.40 -0.87 23.94
C ASP A 77 12.48 0.17 24.61
N SER A 78 11.93 1.11 23.84
CA SER A 78 11.12 2.22 24.34
C SER A 78 9.79 2.26 23.60
N PRO A 79 8.72 1.67 24.15
CA PRO A 79 7.42 1.65 23.50
C PRO A 79 6.81 3.06 23.41
N VAL A 80 5.93 3.25 22.41
CA VAL A 80 5.24 4.55 22.19
C VAL A 80 4.44 4.98 23.42
N LEU A 81 3.83 4.03 24.13
CA LEU A 81 3.13 4.30 25.38
C LEU A 81 3.76 3.49 26.52
N PRO A 82 4.03 4.12 27.68
CA PRO A 82 4.61 3.43 28.84
C PRO A 82 3.77 2.27 29.39
N SER A 83 2.47 2.23 29.06
CA SER A 83 1.55 1.16 29.44
C SER A 83 1.63 -0.09 28.55
N TYR A 84 2.39 -0.03 27.47
CA TYR A 84 2.54 -1.19 26.59
C TYR A 84 3.33 -2.29 27.29
N THR A 85 2.88 -3.52 27.06
CA THR A 85 3.51 -4.74 27.53
C THR A 85 3.97 -5.60 26.36
N THR A 86 4.60 -6.71 26.60
CA THR A 86 5.02 -7.66 25.57
C THR A 86 3.86 -8.26 24.77
N THR A 87 2.61 -7.94 25.11
CA THR A 87 1.44 -8.29 24.29
C THR A 87 1.19 -7.30 23.12
N GLN A 88 1.82 -6.12 23.13
CA GLN A 88 1.68 -5.11 22.07
C GLN A 88 2.96 -4.87 21.26
N TYR A 89 4.12 -5.24 21.79
CA TYR A 89 5.42 -5.09 21.14
C TYR A 89 6.39 -6.17 21.67
N TYR A 90 7.59 -6.25 21.10
CA TYR A 90 8.56 -7.29 21.50
C TYR A 90 9.14 -7.13 22.90
N GLY A 91 9.11 -5.93 23.47
CA GLY A 91 9.73 -5.64 24.77
C GLY A 91 11.22 -5.31 24.69
N ASN A 92 11.85 -5.46 23.53
CA ASN A 92 13.26 -5.14 23.29
C ASN A 92 13.53 -4.87 21.79
N TYR A 93 14.66 -4.23 21.51
CA TYR A 93 15.19 -4.12 20.16
C TYR A 93 16.07 -5.32 19.82
N ASP A 94 15.83 -5.93 18.65
CA ASP A 94 16.71 -6.94 18.06
C ASP A 94 16.91 -6.69 16.56
N LYS A 95 18.17 -6.45 16.18
CA LYS A 95 18.60 -6.26 14.79
C LYS A 95 18.23 -7.45 13.88
N ASN A 96 18.20 -8.67 14.41
CA ASN A 96 17.92 -9.86 13.64
C ASN A 96 16.50 -9.87 13.04
N ARG A 97 15.54 -9.15 13.65
CA ARG A 97 14.19 -9.04 13.11
C ARG A 97 14.16 -8.40 11.73
N TRP A 98 15.03 -7.41 11.49
CA TRP A 98 15.22 -6.84 10.15
C TRP A 98 15.79 -7.85 9.15
N LYS A 99 16.72 -8.68 9.61
CA LYS A 99 17.27 -9.76 8.78
C LYS A 99 16.18 -10.77 8.41
N LEU A 100 15.36 -11.21 9.37
CA LEU A 100 14.23 -12.12 9.11
C LEU A 100 13.24 -11.52 8.10
N ALA A 101 12.96 -10.22 8.18
CA ALA A 101 12.11 -9.53 7.21
C ALA A 101 12.75 -9.51 5.82
N ALA A 102 14.04 -9.16 5.72
CA ALA A 102 14.76 -9.15 4.46
C ALA A 102 14.85 -10.54 3.81
N ASP A 103 15.11 -11.57 4.61
CA ASP A 103 15.18 -12.96 4.14
C ASP A 103 13.81 -13.44 3.64
N ALA A 104 12.72 -13.09 4.33
CA ALA A 104 11.37 -13.42 3.89
C ALA A 104 10.99 -12.71 2.56
N CYS A 105 11.36 -11.44 2.39
CA CYS A 105 11.17 -10.72 1.13
C CYS A 105 11.97 -11.36 -0.01
N ARG A 106 13.26 -11.66 0.26
CA ARG A 106 14.13 -12.32 -0.72
C ARG A 106 13.61 -13.68 -1.14
N PHE A 107 13.09 -14.45 -0.19
CA PHE A 107 12.48 -15.75 -0.48
C PHE A 107 11.36 -15.65 -1.52
N VAL A 108 10.45 -14.67 -1.39
CA VAL A 108 9.37 -14.45 -2.39
C VAL A 108 9.98 -14.09 -3.75
N MET A 109 10.91 -13.16 -3.77
CA MET A 109 11.54 -12.66 -5.01
C MET A 109 12.29 -13.75 -5.77
N GLU A 110 13.03 -14.61 -5.08
CA GLU A 110 13.87 -15.62 -5.69
C GLU A 110 13.11 -16.93 -5.99
N GLN A 111 12.37 -17.44 -5.00
CA GLN A 111 11.71 -18.75 -5.10
C GLN A 111 10.43 -18.72 -5.93
N ARG A 112 9.86 -17.53 -6.18
CA ARG A 112 8.66 -17.36 -6.98
C ARG A 112 8.88 -16.56 -8.26
N SER A 113 10.14 -16.29 -8.61
CA SER A 113 10.55 -15.51 -9.79
C SER A 113 10.05 -16.08 -11.12
N GLN A 114 9.83 -17.37 -11.21
CA GLN A 114 9.26 -17.98 -12.43
C GLN A 114 7.78 -17.62 -12.66
N TYR A 115 7.05 -17.28 -11.61
CA TYR A 115 5.61 -16.95 -11.67
C TYR A 115 5.34 -15.47 -11.44
N TYR A 116 6.11 -14.85 -10.55
CA TYR A 116 5.93 -13.48 -10.10
C TYR A 116 7.22 -12.70 -10.30
N GLY A 117 7.09 -11.45 -10.64
CA GLY A 117 8.24 -10.58 -10.84
C GLY A 117 7.85 -9.31 -11.56
N LEU A 118 8.83 -8.45 -11.76
CA LEU A 118 8.65 -7.20 -12.49
C LEU A 118 8.23 -7.48 -13.93
N ASP A 119 7.10 -6.94 -14.34
CA ASP A 119 6.61 -7.05 -15.72
C ASP A 119 6.92 -5.78 -16.50
N LEU A 120 7.93 -5.84 -17.34
CA LEU A 120 8.38 -4.75 -18.19
C LEU A 120 7.78 -4.79 -19.61
N SER A 121 6.86 -5.70 -19.89
CA SER A 121 6.35 -5.93 -21.25
C SER A 121 5.65 -4.73 -21.90
N ASN A 122 5.18 -3.78 -21.08
CA ASN A 122 4.47 -2.59 -21.56
C ASN A 122 5.13 -1.28 -21.10
N VAL A 123 6.41 -1.34 -20.75
CA VAL A 123 7.19 -0.13 -20.46
C VAL A 123 7.58 0.52 -21.78
N ASP A 124 7.33 1.81 -21.93
CA ASP A 124 7.89 2.58 -23.01
C ASP A 124 9.41 2.72 -22.80
N THR A 125 10.16 1.95 -23.57
CA THR A 125 11.63 1.95 -23.46
C THR A 125 12.28 3.16 -24.12
N ALA A 126 11.54 3.92 -24.93
CA ALA A 126 12.02 5.18 -25.50
C ALA A 126 11.98 6.32 -24.48
N GLU A 127 11.03 6.24 -23.54
CA GLU A 127 10.87 7.17 -22.42
C GLU A 127 10.79 6.42 -21.09
N PRO A 128 11.90 5.79 -20.63
CA PRO A 128 11.86 4.90 -19.46
C PRO A 128 11.47 5.62 -18.18
N ASP A 129 11.75 6.91 -18.06
CA ASP A 129 11.41 7.76 -16.91
C ASP A 129 10.02 8.39 -17.00
N SER A 130 9.22 8.02 -18.01
CA SER A 130 7.87 8.53 -18.16
C SER A 130 6.98 8.10 -16.98
N TRP A 131 6.30 9.07 -16.37
CA TRP A 131 5.32 8.82 -15.32
C TRP A 131 4.19 7.87 -15.78
N GLU A 132 3.90 7.83 -17.05
CA GLU A 132 2.87 6.97 -17.63
C GLU A 132 3.21 5.48 -17.49
N ASN A 133 4.49 5.11 -17.51
CA ASN A 133 4.92 3.75 -17.28
C ASN A 133 4.49 3.24 -15.91
N TYR A 134 4.64 4.07 -14.88
CA TYR A 134 4.18 3.75 -13.52
C TYR A 134 2.66 3.80 -13.41
N TYR A 135 2.02 4.83 -13.96
CA TYR A 135 0.57 5.01 -13.94
C TYR A 135 -0.18 3.83 -14.57
N ARG A 136 0.27 3.36 -15.73
CA ARG A 136 -0.34 2.23 -16.45
C ARG A 136 -0.35 0.94 -15.61
N ARG A 137 0.58 0.76 -14.68
CA ARG A 137 0.60 -0.39 -13.76
C ARG A 137 -0.64 -0.50 -12.89
N PHE A 138 -1.21 0.64 -12.51
CA PHE A 138 -2.36 0.67 -11.62
C PHE A 138 -3.71 0.73 -12.34
N ILE A 139 -3.75 1.22 -13.57
CA ILE A 139 -5.00 1.36 -14.31
C ILE A 139 -5.25 0.28 -15.36
N ASN A 140 -4.20 -0.42 -15.79
CA ASN A 140 -4.35 -1.43 -16.82
C ASN A 140 -4.81 -2.76 -16.20
N ARG A 141 -6.03 -3.19 -16.55
CA ARG A 141 -6.62 -4.44 -16.08
C ARG A 141 -5.74 -5.67 -16.33
N TYR A 142 -4.97 -5.68 -17.41
CA TYR A 142 -4.06 -6.79 -17.73
C TYR A 142 -2.86 -6.87 -16.80
N PHE A 143 -2.43 -5.76 -16.24
CA PHE A 143 -1.36 -5.74 -15.23
C PHE A 143 -1.83 -6.20 -13.86
N ILE A 144 -3.10 -5.96 -13.53
CA ILE A 144 -3.69 -6.43 -12.27
C ILE A 144 -3.64 -7.95 -12.18
N VAL A 145 -3.72 -8.66 -13.33
CA VAL A 145 -3.67 -10.14 -13.42
C VAL A 145 -2.27 -10.63 -13.83
N GLY A 146 -1.31 -9.72 -14.00
CA GLY A 146 0.04 -10.01 -14.47
C GLY A 146 0.98 -10.51 -13.36
N LYS A 147 2.24 -10.71 -13.74
CA LYS A 147 3.28 -11.26 -12.86
C LYS A 147 3.57 -10.45 -11.60
N GLU A 148 3.21 -9.15 -11.56
CA GLU A 148 3.44 -8.31 -10.38
C GLU A 148 2.37 -8.48 -9.30
N SER A 149 1.21 -9.03 -9.64
CA SER A 149 0.09 -9.18 -8.71
C SER A 149 0.09 -10.53 -8.05
N VAL A 150 0.57 -10.59 -6.82
CA VAL A 150 0.66 -11.83 -6.04
C VAL A 150 -0.70 -12.28 -5.51
N TRP A 151 -1.52 -11.33 -5.07
CA TRP A 151 -2.87 -11.61 -4.58
C TRP A 151 -3.79 -10.43 -4.86
N ILE A 152 -4.93 -10.71 -5.49
CA ILE A 152 -5.88 -9.69 -5.95
C ILE A 152 -7.20 -9.89 -5.25
N ALA A 153 -7.73 -8.83 -4.66
CA ALA A 153 -9.11 -8.79 -4.19
C ALA A 153 -10.01 -8.34 -5.34
N TYR A 154 -10.88 -9.23 -5.81
CA TYR A 154 -11.90 -8.88 -6.78
C TYR A 154 -13.13 -8.31 -6.09
N GLU A 155 -13.51 -7.12 -6.46
CA GLU A 155 -14.80 -6.55 -6.08
C GLU A 155 -15.82 -6.75 -7.20
N LYS A 156 -17.07 -7.02 -6.83
CA LYS A 156 -18.16 -7.20 -7.78
C LYS A 156 -18.34 -5.96 -8.66
N GLU A 157 -18.60 -6.16 -9.95
CA GLU A 157 -18.72 -5.13 -10.99
C GLU A 157 -19.82 -4.07 -10.77
N ASN A 158 -20.68 -4.19 -9.77
CA ASN A 158 -21.85 -3.33 -9.55
C ASN A 158 -21.58 -2.12 -8.64
N TRP A 159 -20.47 -1.46 -8.84
CA TRP A 159 -20.14 -0.24 -8.10
C TRP A 159 -20.47 1.03 -8.90
N GLY A 160 -21.65 1.07 -9.50
CA GLY A 160 -22.11 2.24 -10.27
C GLY A 160 -22.14 3.58 -9.52
N GLY A 161 -21.90 3.59 -8.21
CA GLY A 161 -21.81 4.79 -7.39
C GLY A 161 -20.44 5.16 -6.85
N VAL A 162 -19.41 4.32 -7.01
CA VAL A 162 -18.13 4.47 -6.29
C VAL A 162 -17.16 5.45 -6.95
N LYS A 163 -17.29 5.71 -8.23
CA LYS A 163 -16.48 6.73 -8.88
C LYS A 163 -16.72 8.13 -8.31
N ILE A 164 -17.92 8.40 -7.82
CA ILE A 164 -18.32 9.72 -7.34
C ILE A 164 -17.54 10.20 -6.12
N PRO A 165 -17.33 9.40 -5.05
CA PRO A 165 -16.58 9.85 -3.87
C PRO A 165 -15.12 10.14 -4.12
N TRP A 166 -14.48 9.40 -5.04
CA TRP A 166 -13.03 9.40 -5.26
C TRP A 166 -12.57 10.46 -6.25
N ASN A 167 -13.41 10.76 -7.24
CA ASN A 167 -13.06 11.73 -8.26
C ASN A 167 -13.09 13.16 -7.71
N ASN A 168 -12.29 14.03 -8.32
CA ASN A 168 -12.37 15.46 -8.06
C ASN A 168 -13.71 16.05 -8.52
N ARG A 169 -14.04 17.26 -8.04
CA ARG A 169 -15.29 17.96 -8.36
C ARG A 169 -15.44 18.27 -9.84
N GLN A 170 -14.37 18.62 -10.50
CA GLN A 170 -14.36 18.97 -11.92
C GLN A 170 -14.74 17.77 -12.80
N SER A 171 -14.41 16.55 -12.36
CA SER A 171 -14.79 15.29 -13.01
C SER A 171 -16.08 14.67 -12.45
N GLY A 172 -16.92 15.47 -11.81
CA GLY A 172 -18.21 15.03 -11.27
C GLY A 172 -18.16 14.27 -9.96
N GLY A 173 -17.01 14.21 -9.30
CA GLY A 173 -16.81 13.53 -8.03
C GLY A 173 -17.11 14.39 -6.80
N TRP A 174 -16.94 13.79 -5.61
CA TRP A 174 -17.17 14.45 -4.32
C TRP A 174 -15.88 14.92 -3.64
N ASN A 175 -14.72 14.55 -4.17
CA ASN A 175 -13.41 14.88 -3.61
C ASN A 175 -13.24 14.49 -2.13
N TRP A 176 -13.76 13.32 -1.74
CA TRP A 176 -13.71 12.85 -0.35
C TRP A 176 -12.35 12.29 0.05
N VAL A 177 -11.58 11.84 -0.94
CA VAL A 177 -10.28 11.26 -0.71
C VAL A 177 -9.22 12.10 -1.37
N ASN A 178 -8.41 12.73 -0.56
CA ASN A 178 -7.28 13.56 -0.99
C ASN A 178 -5.99 13.04 -0.36
N PRO A 179 -4.86 13.11 -1.07
CA PRO A 179 -3.58 12.87 -0.46
C PRO A 179 -3.28 13.95 0.60
N SER A 180 -2.62 13.57 1.67
CA SER A 180 -2.08 14.56 2.59
C SER A 180 -0.93 15.33 1.92
N TYR A 181 -0.73 16.59 2.34
CA TYR A 181 0.43 17.36 1.89
C TYR A 181 1.75 16.68 2.27
N GLN A 182 1.78 16.02 3.43
CA GLN A 182 2.94 15.23 3.85
C GLN A 182 3.27 14.13 2.82
N LEU A 183 2.28 13.39 2.35
CA LEU A 183 2.51 12.38 1.29
C LEU A 183 3.09 13.03 0.01
N ALA A 184 2.61 14.22 -0.34
CA ALA A 184 3.13 14.93 -1.51
C ALA A 184 4.61 15.33 -1.33
N LEU A 185 5.05 15.61 -0.11
CA LEU A 185 6.45 15.94 0.21
C LEU A 185 7.37 14.71 0.27
N GLU A 186 6.84 13.50 0.39
CA GLU A 186 7.62 12.25 0.38
C GLU A 186 8.13 11.84 -1.02
N PHE A 187 7.67 12.48 -2.08
CA PHE A 187 8.24 12.30 -3.41
C PHE A 187 9.45 13.20 -3.61
N GLU A 188 10.53 12.64 -4.12
CA GLU A 188 11.81 13.32 -4.32
C GLU A 188 11.76 14.38 -5.44
N MET A 189 12.73 15.26 -5.44
CA MET A 189 13.03 16.16 -6.57
C MET A 189 13.81 15.38 -7.64
N TYR A 190 13.42 15.53 -8.90
CA TYR A 190 14.08 14.87 -10.02
C TYR A 190 14.91 15.88 -10.83
N PRO A 191 16.13 15.55 -11.24
CA PRO A 191 16.83 14.26 -11.05
C PRO A 191 17.70 14.20 -9.78
N SER A 192 17.63 15.15 -8.88
CA SER A 192 18.56 15.26 -7.74
C SER A 192 18.39 14.18 -6.67
N GLY A 193 17.19 13.58 -6.54
CA GLY A 193 16.86 12.64 -5.47
C GLY A 193 16.76 13.27 -4.07
N LYS A 194 16.82 14.61 -3.96
CA LYS A 194 16.64 15.30 -2.69
C LYS A 194 15.15 15.35 -2.32
N MET A 195 14.87 15.26 -1.04
CA MET A 195 13.50 15.50 -0.56
C MET A 195 13.14 16.98 -0.70
N PRO A 196 11.89 17.35 -0.96
CA PRO A 196 11.48 18.74 -1.10
C PRO A 196 11.89 19.64 0.06
N MET A 197 11.91 19.09 1.27
CA MET A 197 12.25 19.85 2.48
C MET A 197 13.75 19.86 2.82
N ASP A 198 14.58 19.18 2.03
CA ASP A 198 16.02 19.21 2.21
C ASP A 198 16.58 20.59 1.80
N GLU A 199 17.64 21.03 2.49
CA GLU A 199 18.41 22.20 2.06
C GLU A 199 18.92 22.00 0.62
N GLU A 200 18.89 23.04 -0.17
CA GLU A 200 19.31 23.02 -1.58
C GLU A 200 18.53 22.03 -2.48
N SER A 201 17.33 21.60 -2.07
CA SER A 201 16.47 20.77 -2.93
C SER A 201 16.00 21.50 -4.18
N GLY A 202 15.94 22.83 -4.11
CA GLY A 202 15.36 23.68 -5.15
C GLY A 202 13.83 23.62 -5.19
N TYR A 203 13.19 22.99 -4.20
CA TYR A 203 11.73 22.92 -4.15
C TYR A 203 11.12 24.30 -3.88
N ASP A 204 10.18 24.67 -4.72
CA ASP A 204 9.32 25.83 -4.55
C ASP A 204 7.86 25.41 -4.76
N MET A 205 7.05 25.57 -3.72
CA MET A 205 5.65 25.16 -3.75
C MET A 205 4.88 25.80 -4.93
N GLN A 206 5.17 27.03 -5.32
CA GLN A 206 4.49 27.71 -6.42
C GLN A 206 4.88 27.14 -7.79
N ASN A 207 6.14 26.76 -7.96
CA ASN A 207 6.67 26.28 -9.22
C ASN A 207 6.63 24.76 -9.40
N ASN A 208 6.71 23.99 -8.29
CA ASN A 208 6.81 22.53 -8.33
C ASN A 208 5.54 21.81 -7.84
N ALA A 209 4.52 22.54 -7.38
CA ALA A 209 3.26 21.93 -6.91
C ALA A 209 2.51 21.16 -8.03
N ASN A 210 2.77 21.46 -9.29
CA ASN A 210 2.22 20.77 -10.45
C ASN A 210 3.00 19.49 -10.85
N GLY A 211 4.00 19.11 -10.07
CA GLY A 211 4.85 17.96 -10.36
C GLY A 211 6.04 18.23 -11.28
N LYS A 212 6.29 19.49 -11.63
CA LYS A 212 7.50 19.85 -12.38
C LYS A 212 8.73 19.57 -11.51
N ASP A 213 9.76 19.00 -12.11
CA ASP A 213 11.03 18.65 -11.45
C ASP A 213 10.85 17.74 -10.22
N ARG A 214 9.77 16.92 -10.22
CA ARG A 214 9.46 15.92 -9.19
C ARG A 214 9.61 14.51 -9.75
N ASP A 215 9.84 13.56 -8.87
CA ASP A 215 9.83 12.14 -9.22
C ASP A 215 8.61 11.80 -10.11
N PRO A 216 8.79 11.08 -11.22
CA PRO A 216 7.68 10.70 -12.11
C PRO A 216 6.50 10.03 -11.40
N ARG A 217 6.75 9.29 -10.30
CA ARG A 217 5.71 8.66 -9.49
C ARG A 217 4.78 9.68 -8.83
N PHE A 218 5.25 10.90 -8.52
CA PHE A 218 4.40 11.98 -8.03
C PHE A 218 3.26 12.26 -9.01
N LYS A 219 3.61 12.51 -10.27
CA LYS A 219 2.64 12.82 -11.32
C LYS A 219 1.70 11.65 -11.61
N ALA A 220 2.17 10.43 -11.43
CA ALA A 220 1.38 9.22 -11.63
C ALA A 220 0.39 8.95 -10.49
N THR A 221 0.66 9.44 -9.28
CA THR A 221 -0.08 9.12 -8.06
C THR A 221 -0.98 10.25 -7.60
N ILE A 222 -0.52 11.51 -7.75
CA ILE A 222 -1.18 12.70 -7.23
C ILE A 222 -1.70 13.57 -8.36
N GLN A 223 -2.99 13.83 -8.35
CA GLN A 223 -3.59 14.80 -9.24
C GLN A 223 -3.25 16.22 -8.75
N ALA A 224 -2.13 16.72 -9.23
CA ALA A 224 -1.64 18.06 -8.92
C ALA A 224 -2.37 19.14 -9.72
N PRO A 225 -2.27 20.42 -9.34
CA PRO A 225 -2.78 21.54 -10.13
C PRO A 225 -2.26 21.47 -11.58
N ASN A 226 -3.15 21.75 -12.54
CA ASN A 226 -2.92 21.61 -13.99
C ASN A 226 -2.68 20.17 -14.50
N ALA A 227 -2.75 19.14 -13.66
CA ALA A 227 -2.73 17.77 -14.14
C ALA A 227 -3.96 17.51 -15.04
N THR A 228 -3.74 16.85 -16.18
CA THR A 228 -4.82 16.51 -17.10
C THR A 228 -5.55 15.27 -16.60
N TYR A 229 -6.86 15.37 -16.45
CA TYR A 229 -7.77 14.26 -16.18
C TYR A 229 -9.03 14.43 -17.02
N ASP A 230 -9.44 13.39 -17.75
CA ASP A 230 -10.59 13.44 -18.66
C ASP A 230 -10.58 14.64 -19.63
N ALA A 231 -9.45 14.92 -20.25
CA ALA A 231 -9.21 16.03 -21.19
C ALA A 231 -9.28 17.45 -20.57
N TYR A 232 -9.39 17.59 -19.26
CA TYR A 232 -9.40 18.89 -18.59
C TYR A 232 -8.21 19.01 -17.63
N GLY A 233 -7.60 20.20 -17.60
CA GLY A 233 -6.62 20.56 -16.57
C GLY A 233 -7.33 20.71 -15.21
N PHE A 234 -6.74 20.16 -14.16
CA PHE A 234 -7.28 20.28 -12.79
C PHE A 234 -6.99 21.67 -12.22
N GLU A 235 -8.03 22.43 -11.91
CA GLU A 235 -7.97 23.81 -11.45
C GLU A 235 -8.51 23.95 -10.01
N PRO A 236 -7.72 23.53 -8.98
CA PRO A 236 -8.17 23.54 -7.59
C PRO A 236 -8.06 24.91 -6.89
N TRP A 237 -7.46 25.90 -7.52
CA TRP A 237 -7.25 27.23 -6.94
C TRP A 237 -8.54 28.06 -6.88
N ALA A 238 -8.54 29.14 -6.10
CA ALA A 238 -9.67 30.05 -6.00
C ALA A 238 -10.00 30.66 -7.37
N GLY A 239 -11.26 30.54 -7.80
CA GLY A 239 -11.70 30.94 -9.14
C GLY A 239 -11.47 29.91 -10.23
N GLY A 240 -10.81 28.79 -9.95
CA GLY A 240 -10.68 27.67 -10.88
C GLY A 240 -11.94 26.79 -10.91
N LYS A 241 -12.10 26.00 -11.97
CA LYS A 241 -13.31 25.20 -12.22
C LYS A 241 -13.66 24.24 -11.07
N ALA A 242 -12.65 23.64 -10.43
CA ALA A 242 -12.87 22.75 -9.29
C ALA A 242 -13.37 23.53 -8.05
N SER A 243 -12.89 24.76 -7.86
CA SER A 243 -13.30 25.63 -6.76
C SER A 243 -14.76 26.11 -6.90
N GLU A 244 -15.18 26.51 -8.08
CA GLU A 244 -16.56 26.98 -8.33
C GLU A 244 -17.59 25.87 -8.06
N LEU A 245 -17.30 24.64 -8.46
CA LEU A 245 -18.17 23.49 -8.21
C LEU A 245 -18.22 23.11 -6.71
N GLN A 246 -17.19 23.43 -5.95
CA GLN A 246 -17.12 23.17 -4.53
C GLN A 246 -17.97 24.16 -3.72
N SER A 247 -18.02 25.42 -4.12
CA SER A 247 -18.81 26.46 -3.46
C SER A 247 -20.32 26.26 -3.59
N GLN A 248 -20.77 25.58 -4.63
CA GLN A 248 -22.19 25.35 -4.89
C GLN A 248 -22.80 24.19 -4.08
N ARG A 249 -22.00 23.32 -3.44
CA ARG A 249 -22.53 22.07 -2.84
C ARG A 249 -22.28 21.87 -1.36
N THR A 250 -21.28 22.46 -0.77
CA THR A 250 -21.03 22.33 0.69
C THR A 250 -20.12 23.45 1.15
N GLY A 251 -20.46 24.19 2.13
CA GLY A 251 -19.56 25.11 2.82
C GLY A 251 -18.42 24.40 3.58
N MET A 252 -17.76 23.45 2.97
CA MET A 252 -16.56 22.78 3.50
C MET A 252 -15.35 23.19 2.68
N CYS A 253 -14.55 24.06 3.29
CA CYS A 253 -13.16 24.33 2.96
C CYS A 253 -12.30 23.15 3.38
#